data_1a72abaf518ebf3309341b52e2f4974b
#
_entry.id   1a72abaf518ebf3309341b52e2f4974b
#
_cell.length_a   1.000
_cell.length_b   1.000
_cell.length_c   1.000
_cell.angle_alpha   90.00
_cell.angle_beta   90.00
_cell.angle_gamma   90.00
#
_symmetry.space_group_name_H-M   'P 1'
#
loop_
_entity.id
_entity.type
_entity.pdbx_description
1 polymer ?
#
loop_
_entity_poly.entity_id
_entity_poly.type
_entity_poly.pdbx_seq_one_letter_code
_entity_poly.pdbx_strand_id
1 'polypeptide(L)'
;MASHGYRINPAQNPASSSLIQAFQNIVTPHISDNMGRHIGARGLTRYNTAGKLVGTALTVKTRPGDNLLIYKAMTMLQPGHVLVVDAQGDLGNAVIGELIKLYALQRGCVGFVVDGAIRDVAAFETTPCYARGVTHRGPYKDGPGEVNVPVCIGGMIVEPGDILVGDEDGLVAFPQANAEEILTKAGRHNEFEHKIMQEIATGAERQSWLQDLLKSKGLGD
;
A
#
# COMPACT_ATOMS: atom_id res chain seq x y z
N MET A 1 31.26 8.19 6.54
CA MET A 1 30.83 7.31 5.43
C MET A 1 29.86 6.29 6.02
N ALA A 2 28.69 6.11 5.41
CA ALA A 2 27.81 5.00 5.82
C ALA A 2 28.54 3.68 5.56
N SER A 3 28.55 2.77 6.54
CA SER A 3 29.10 1.44 6.34
C SER A 3 28.27 0.70 5.28
N HIS A 4 28.89 -0.17 4.50
CA HIS A 4 28.20 -0.97 3.50
C HIS A 4 27.01 -1.71 4.12
N GLY A 5 25.80 -1.61 3.49
CA GLY A 5 24.58 -2.23 3.98
C GLY A 5 23.85 -1.49 5.11
N TYR A 6 24.21 -0.23 5.39
CA TYR A 6 23.54 0.61 6.40
C TYR A 6 23.23 2.02 5.86
N ARG A 7 22.77 2.13 4.61
CA ARG A 7 22.35 3.41 4.04
C ARG A 7 21.06 3.87 4.68
N ILE A 8 21.08 5.09 5.24
CA ILE A 8 19.91 5.72 5.87
C ILE A 8 19.73 7.09 5.24
N ASN A 9 18.73 7.24 4.40
CA ASN A 9 18.38 8.51 3.78
C ASN A 9 17.34 9.26 4.64
N PRO A 10 17.25 10.60 4.53
CA PRO A 10 16.20 11.37 5.19
C PRO A 10 14.80 10.88 4.79
N ALA A 11 13.84 10.93 5.71
CA ALA A 11 12.45 10.66 5.41
C ALA A 11 11.87 11.76 4.50
N GLN A 12 11.02 11.38 3.56
CA GLN A 12 10.22 12.31 2.78
C GLN A 12 9.07 12.86 3.63
N ASN A 13 8.63 14.08 3.33
CA ASN A 13 7.49 14.65 4.03
C ASN A 13 6.21 13.88 3.65
N PRO A 14 5.33 13.59 4.61
CA PRO A 14 4.02 13.04 4.32
C PRO A 14 3.21 13.95 3.40
N ALA A 15 2.38 13.35 2.55
CA ALA A 15 1.42 14.08 1.74
C ALA A 15 0.43 14.86 2.62
N SER A 16 -0.15 15.92 2.08
CA SER A 16 -1.11 16.74 2.83
C SER A 16 -2.30 15.91 3.32
N SER A 17 -2.83 16.27 4.49
CA SER A 17 -4.00 15.60 5.05
C SER A 17 -5.22 15.66 4.13
N SER A 18 -5.39 16.76 3.38
CA SER A 18 -6.47 16.90 2.40
C SER A 18 -6.34 15.92 1.25
N LEU A 19 -5.13 15.69 0.75
CA LEU A 19 -4.86 14.71 -0.30
C LEU A 19 -5.09 13.27 0.18
N ILE A 20 -4.59 12.93 1.37
CA ILE A 20 -4.84 11.63 2.00
C ILE A 20 -6.34 11.37 2.19
N GLN A 21 -7.07 12.38 2.69
CA GLN A 21 -8.53 12.27 2.88
C GLN A 21 -9.29 12.06 1.56
N ALA A 22 -8.85 12.69 0.47
CA ALA A 22 -9.47 12.52 -0.84
C ALA A 22 -9.38 11.06 -1.33
N PHE A 23 -8.24 10.38 -1.11
CA PHE A 23 -8.07 8.98 -1.48
C PHE A 23 -8.81 7.97 -0.58
N GLN A 24 -9.33 8.37 0.58
CA GLN A 24 -10.14 7.48 1.42
C GLN A 24 -11.40 6.97 0.70
N ASN A 25 -11.95 7.76 -0.23
CA ASN A 25 -13.17 7.43 -0.97
C ASN A 25 -12.92 6.81 -2.35
N ILE A 26 -11.66 6.61 -2.76
CA ILE A 26 -11.31 6.05 -4.06
C ILE A 26 -10.84 4.61 -3.90
N VAL A 27 -11.54 3.65 -4.48
CA VAL A 27 -11.15 2.23 -4.43
C VAL A 27 -9.92 1.94 -5.27
N THR A 28 -9.11 0.95 -4.87
CA THR A 28 -7.85 0.60 -5.56
C THR A 28 -8.04 0.18 -7.02
N PRO A 29 -9.14 -0.52 -7.44
CA PRO A 29 -9.42 -0.78 -8.84
C PRO A 29 -9.46 0.47 -9.71
N HIS A 30 -10.15 1.54 -9.26
CA HIS A 30 -10.22 2.79 -10.03
C HIS A 30 -8.84 3.46 -10.19
N ILE A 31 -7.97 3.35 -9.18
CA ILE A 31 -6.59 3.84 -9.26
C ILE A 31 -5.81 3.00 -10.28
N SER A 32 -5.83 1.67 -10.12
CA SER A 32 -5.10 0.73 -10.97
C SER A 32 -5.50 0.84 -12.44
N ASP A 33 -6.79 0.95 -12.72
CA ASP A 33 -7.33 1.11 -14.08
C ASP A 33 -6.80 2.37 -14.78
N ASN A 34 -6.63 3.44 -14.02
CA ASN A 34 -6.08 4.70 -14.53
C ASN A 34 -4.54 4.76 -14.52
N MET A 35 -3.88 3.70 -14.06
CA MET A 35 -2.43 3.52 -14.06
C MET A 35 -1.97 2.37 -15.00
N GLY A 36 -2.77 2.02 -16.01
CA GLY A 36 -2.44 1.01 -17.01
C GLY A 36 -2.64 -0.45 -16.61
N ARG A 37 -3.28 -0.73 -15.48
CA ARG A 37 -3.64 -2.07 -14.97
C ARG A 37 -2.48 -3.03 -14.71
N HIS A 38 -1.26 -2.55 -14.61
CA HIS A 38 -0.08 -3.39 -14.36
C HIS A 38 0.63 -3.06 -13.05
N ILE A 39 0.21 -2.03 -12.34
CA ILE A 39 0.76 -1.59 -11.06
C ILE A 39 -0.07 -2.19 -9.92
N GLY A 40 0.60 -2.59 -8.86
CA GLY A 40 0.02 -3.14 -7.65
C GLY A 40 0.86 -4.28 -7.07
N ALA A 41 0.83 -4.40 -5.75
CA ALA A 41 1.52 -5.47 -5.05
C ALA A 41 0.75 -6.79 -5.17
N ARG A 42 1.48 -7.89 -5.36
CA ARG A 42 0.90 -9.24 -5.44
C ARG A 42 1.40 -10.12 -4.31
N GLY A 43 0.57 -11.10 -3.90
CA GLY A 43 0.95 -12.10 -2.92
C GLY A 43 1.06 -11.57 -1.49
N LEU A 44 0.44 -10.44 -1.18
CA LEU A 44 0.23 -9.99 0.19
C LEU A 44 -1.22 -10.23 0.60
N THR A 45 -1.40 -10.56 1.87
CA THR A 45 -2.70 -10.73 2.52
C THR A 45 -2.98 -9.52 3.39
N ARG A 46 -4.19 -9.00 3.33
CA ARG A 46 -4.68 -7.98 4.26
C ARG A 46 -5.05 -8.64 5.59
N TYR A 47 -4.54 -8.10 6.70
CA TYR A 47 -4.76 -8.65 8.03
C TYR A 47 -5.71 -7.81 8.90
N ASN A 48 -6.05 -6.60 8.49
CA ASN A 48 -7.09 -5.81 9.15
C ASN A 48 -8.48 -6.12 8.56
N THR A 49 -9.49 -6.14 9.42
CA THR A 49 -10.89 -6.38 9.02
C THR A 49 -11.63 -5.08 8.69
N ALA A 50 -11.13 -3.94 9.18
CA ALA A 50 -11.72 -2.63 8.95
C ALA A 50 -10.62 -1.58 8.71
N GLY A 51 -11.00 -0.51 8.03
CA GLY A 51 -10.10 0.61 7.72
C GLY A 51 -9.33 0.42 6.42
N LYS A 52 -9.19 1.50 5.70
CA LYS A 52 -8.44 1.61 4.45
C LYS A 52 -7.04 2.12 4.73
N LEU A 53 -6.05 1.62 4.04
CA LEU A 53 -4.70 2.16 4.07
C LEU A 53 -4.59 3.33 3.10
N VAL A 54 -4.33 4.52 3.60
CA VAL A 54 -3.91 5.66 2.79
C VAL A 54 -2.82 6.41 3.54
N GLY A 55 -1.64 6.55 2.95
CA GLY A 55 -0.53 7.26 3.58
C GLY A 55 0.71 7.34 2.70
N THR A 56 1.77 7.89 3.25
CA THR A 56 3.03 8.14 2.54
C THR A 56 4.08 7.12 2.94
N ALA A 57 4.78 6.55 1.98
CA ALA A 57 5.79 5.51 2.20
C ALA A 57 7.01 6.01 2.99
N LEU A 58 7.28 5.37 4.13
CA LEU A 58 8.59 5.32 4.74
C LEU A 58 9.14 3.92 4.53
N THR A 59 10.11 3.77 3.67
CA THR A 59 10.56 2.47 3.19
C THR A 59 11.75 1.92 3.99
N VAL A 60 11.76 0.60 4.18
CA VAL A 60 12.86 -0.14 4.81
C VAL A 60 13.17 -1.37 3.97
N LYS A 61 14.44 -1.56 3.65
CA LYS A 61 14.94 -2.81 3.10
C LYS A 61 15.74 -3.51 4.18
N THR A 62 15.39 -4.74 4.52
CA THR A 62 16.07 -5.49 5.57
C THR A 62 16.60 -6.84 5.08
N ARG A 63 17.62 -7.36 5.75
CA ARG A 63 18.00 -8.77 5.60
C ARG A 63 16.79 -9.65 5.99
N PRO A 64 16.56 -10.77 5.29
CA PRO A 64 15.52 -11.73 5.67
C PRO A 64 15.59 -12.08 7.17
N GLY A 65 14.45 -12.02 7.84
CA GLY A 65 14.33 -12.35 9.26
C GLY A 65 14.97 -11.36 10.26
N ASP A 66 15.38 -10.16 9.82
CA ASP A 66 16.02 -9.15 10.68
C ASP A 66 15.18 -7.87 10.75
N ASN A 67 15.13 -7.22 11.92
CA ASN A 67 14.36 -5.98 12.07
C ASN A 67 15.12 -4.80 12.68
N LEU A 68 16.46 -4.83 12.70
CA LEU A 68 17.24 -3.73 13.24
C LEU A 68 16.92 -2.40 12.55
N LEU A 69 16.86 -2.39 11.21
CA LEU A 69 16.60 -1.16 10.45
C LEU A 69 15.13 -0.72 10.52
N ILE A 70 14.22 -1.60 10.85
CA ILE A 70 12.83 -1.25 11.19
C ILE A 70 12.80 -0.39 12.46
N TYR A 71 13.56 -0.75 13.50
CA TYR A 71 13.70 0.09 14.70
C TYR A 71 14.29 1.46 14.37
N LYS A 72 15.28 1.52 13.47
CA LYS A 72 15.81 2.80 13.01
C LYS A 72 14.76 3.61 12.26
N ALA A 73 14.03 3.01 11.33
CA ALA A 73 12.96 3.66 10.57
C ALA A 73 11.87 4.23 11.48
N MET A 74 11.48 3.50 12.54
CA MET A 74 10.49 3.99 13.49
C MET A 74 10.90 5.30 14.17
N THR A 75 12.19 5.59 14.33
CA THR A 75 12.65 6.89 14.87
C THR A 75 12.46 8.05 13.89
N MET A 76 12.17 7.76 12.63
CA MET A 76 12.01 8.73 11.53
C MET A 76 10.55 8.92 11.10
N LEU A 77 9.61 8.16 11.68
CA LEU A 77 8.19 8.28 11.40
C LEU A 77 7.66 9.67 11.74
N GLN A 78 6.75 10.13 10.90
CA GLN A 78 5.92 11.32 11.10
C GLN A 78 4.45 10.95 10.89
N PRO A 79 3.49 11.72 11.43
CA PRO A 79 2.07 11.49 11.21
C PRO A 79 1.70 11.39 9.73
N GLY A 80 1.04 10.30 9.34
CA GLY A 80 0.67 10.02 7.95
C GLY A 80 1.61 9.08 7.19
N HIS A 81 2.73 8.65 7.79
CA HIS A 81 3.57 7.63 7.18
C HIS A 81 2.95 6.23 7.26
N VAL A 82 3.16 5.45 6.21
CA VAL A 82 3.02 3.99 6.16
C VAL A 82 4.42 3.38 6.29
N LEU A 83 4.61 2.44 7.19
CA LEU A 83 5.87 1.70 7.29
C LEU A 83 5.88 0.57 6.25
N VAL A 84 6.73 0.71 5.23
CA VAL A 84 6.83 -0.21 4.10
C VAL A 84 8.13 -1.00 4.20
N VAL A 85 8.04 -2.30 4.39
CA VAL A 85 9.19 -3.18 4.68
C VAL A 85 9.36 -4.22 3.59
N ASP A 86 10.48 -4.17 2.89
CA ASP A 86 10.98 -5.22 2.02
C ASP A 86 11.86 -6.16 2.84
N ALA A 87 11.29 -7.28 3.27
CA ALA A 87 11.99 -8.40 3.91
C ALA A 87 12.25 -9.54 2.90
N GLN A 88 12.26 -9.23 1.60
CA GLN A 88 12.59 -10.14 0.50
C GLN A 88 11.67 -11.37 0.44
N GLY A 89 10.42 -11.23 0.86
CA GLY A 89 9.45 -12.32 0.85
C GLY A 89 9.66 -13.39 1.91
N ASP A 90 10.62 -13.20 2.85
CA ASP A 90 10.94 -14.21 3.86
C ASP A 90 9.79 -14.48 4.82
N LEU A 91 9.50 -15.76 5.05
CA LEU A 91 8.49 -16.24 6.00
C LEU A 91 9.10 -16.98 7.20
N GLY A 92 10.41 -17.07 7.26
CA GLY A 92 11.12 -17.79 8.32
C GLY A 92 11.00 -17.10 9.68
N ASN A 93 11.08 -15.77 9.70
CA ASN A 93 11.00 -14.96 10.91
C ASN A 93 10.10 -13.74 10.71
N ALA A 94 9.23 -13.47 11.66
CA ALA A 94 8.39 -12.28 11.66
C ALA A 94 9.21 -11.04 11.96
N VAL A 95 9.17 -10.03 11.07
CA VAL A 95 9.94 -8.79 11.25
C VAL A 95 9.15 -7.72 11.99
N ILE A 96 7.81 -7.79 12.02
CA ILE A 96 6.91 -6.91 12.76
C ILE A 96 5.96 -7.74 13.63
N GLY A 97 5.65 -7.24 14.83
CA GLY A 97 4.63 -7.74 15.72
C GLY A 97 3.99 -6.58 16.50
N GLU A 98 3.21 -6.89 17.53
CA GLU A 98 2.41 -5.92 18.27
C GLU A 98 3.22 -4.76 18.85
N LEU A 99 4.38 -5.02 19.46
CA LEU A 99 5.20 -3.97 20.08
C LEU A 99 5.68 -2.94 19.04
N ILE A 100 6.12 -3.38 17.86
CA ILE A 100 6.51 -2.48 16.76
C ILE A 100 5.29 -1.69 16.29
N LYS A 101 4.13 -2.35 16.11
CA LYS A 101 2.88 -1.70 15.74
C LYS A 101 2.54 -0.56 16.71
N LEU A 102 2.48 -0.85 18.01
CA LEU A 102 2.12 0.14 19.04
C LEU A 102 3.08 1.34 19.04
N TYR A 103 4.39 1.07 18.97
CA TYR A 103 5.40 2.12 18.90
C TYR A 103 5.28 2.99 17.65
N ALA A 104 5.03 2.38 16.48
CA ALA A 104 4.86 3.10 15.22
C ALA A 104 3.58 3.95 15.22
N LEU A 105 2.45 3.40 15.70
CA LEU A 105 1.19 4.15 15.83
C LEU A 105 1.32 5.37 16.75
N GLN A 106 2.05 5.24 17.86
CA GLN A 106 2.34 6.36 18.77
C GLN A 106 3.08 7.51 18.05
N ARG A 107 3.82 7.21 16.98
CA ARG A 107 4.53 8.19 16.16
C ARG A 107 3.74 8.65 14.93
N GLY A 108 2.46 8.29 14.85
CA GLY A 108 1.57 8.71 13.78
C GLY A 108 1.65 7.85 12.51
N CYS A 109 2.26 6.66 12.57
CA CYS A 109 2.16 5.67 11.50
C CYS A 109 0.68 5.29 11.30
N VAL A 110 0.24 5.22 10.03
CA VAL A 110 -1.17 4.93 9.70
C VAL A 110 -1.38 3.50 9.20
N GLY A 111 -0.33 2.72 9.02
CA GLY A 111 -0.43 1.33 8.61
C GLY A 111 0.90 0.71 8.21
N PHE A 112 0.84 -0.56 7.84
CA PHE A 112 2.00 -1.42 7.60
C PHE A 112 1.88 -2.18 6.28
N VAL A 113 2.97 -2.24 5.54
CA VAL A 113 3.12 -3.08 4.35
C VAL A 113 4.41 -3.86 4.48
N VAL A 114 4.34 -5.19 4.51
CA VAL A 114 5.49 -6.05 4.80
C VAL A 114 5.60 -7.13 3.73
N ASP A 115 6.57 -7.02 2.86
CA ASP A 115 6.93 -8.13 1.96
C ASP A 115 7.78 -9.15 2.72
N GLY A 116 7.13 -9.86 3.63
CA GLY A 116 7.68 -10.81 4.58
C GLY A 116 6.64 -11.25 5.61
N ALA A 117 7.08 -11.89 6.69
CA ALA A 117 6.19 -12.36 7.74
C ALA A 117 6.00 -11.34 8.88
N ILE A 118 4.80 -11.35 9.44
CA ILE A 118 4.44 -10.69 10.69
C ILE A 118 4.04 -11.71 11.76
N ARG A 119 3.87 -11.27 13.01
CA ARG A 119 3.30 -12.06 14.11
C ARG A 119 2.29 -11.22 14.92
N ASP A 120 1.69 -11.81 15.93
CA ASP A 120 0.69 -11.15 16.81
C ASP A 120 -0.49 -10.59 15.97
N VAL A 121 -0.94 -11.37 15.00
CA VAL A 121 -1.88 -10.97 13.93
C VAL A 121 -3.18 -10.40 14.46
N ALA A 122 -3.72 -10.94 15.57
CA ALA A 122 -4.93 -10.42 16.21
C ALA A 122 -4.81 -8.94 16.61
N ALA A 123 -3.59 -8.46 16.87
CA ALA A 123 -3.36 -7.06 17.22
C ALA A 123 -3.57 -6.10 16.03
N PHE A 124 -3.60 -6.60 14.78
CA PHE A 124 -3.75 -5.78 13.57
C PHE A 124 -5.20 -5.62 13.10
N GLU A 125 -6.19 -6.21 13.79
CA GLU A 125 -7.60 -6.23 13.36
C GLU A 125 -8.13 -4.86 12.94
N THR A 126 -7.78 -3.80 13.65
CA THR A 126 -8.22 -2.42 13.38
C THR A 126 -7.12 -1.52 12.80
N THR A 127 -5.95 -2.08 12.50
CA THR A 127 -4.81 -1.32 11.98
C THR A 127 -4.49 -1.80 10.56
N PRO A 128 -4.56 -0.95 9.52
CA PRO A 128 -4.25 -1.36 8.17
C PRO A 128 -2.90 -2.06 8.07
N CYS A 129 -2.91 -3.32 7.63
CA CYS A 129 -1.72 -4.16 7.54
C CYS A 129 -1.82 -5.14 6.38
N TYR A 130 -0.83 -5.11 5.50
CA TYR A 130 -0.64 -6.06 4.41
C TYR A 130 0.68 -6.77 4.61
N ALA A 131 0.69 -8.09 4.62
CA ALA A 131 1.92 -8.87 4.76
C ALA A 131 1.88 -10.12 3.87
N ARG A 132 3.04 -10.69 3.58
CA ARG A 132 3.14 -11.92 2.79
C ARG A 132 2.69 -13.15 3.59
N GLY A 133 2.88 -13.15 4.90
CA GLY A 133 2.47 -14.26 5.74
C GLY A 133 2.68 -14.02 7.23
N VAL A 134 2.48 -15.09 8.00
CA VAL A 134 2.54 -15.08 9.47
C VAL A 134 3.46 -16.19 9.96
N THR A 135 4.27 -15.90 10.97
CA THR A 135 5.05 -16.89 11.71
C THR A 135 5.23 -16.48 13.16
N HIS A 136 5.31 -17.46 14.06
CA HIS A 136 5.54 -17.21 15.49
C HIS A 136 7.00 -16.88 15.83
N ARG A 137 7.93 -17.17 14.89
CA ARG A 137 9.37 -16.96 15.12
C ARG A 137 9.70 -15.48 15.16
N GLY A 138 10.42 -15.04 16.21
CA GLY A 138 10.90 -13.67 16.34
C GLY A 138 12.09 -13.37 15.44
N PRO A 139 12.36 -12.07 15.19
CA PRO A 139 13.42 -11.64 14.28
C PRO A 139 14.78 -11.55 14.98
N TYR A 140 15.84 -11.53 14.16
CA TYR A 140 17.17 -11.07 14.54
C TYR A 140 17.22 -9.53 14.59
N LYS A 141 18.30 -8.97 15.17
CA LYS A 141 18.51 -7.51 15.31
C LYS A 141 19.97 -7.13 15.02
N ASP A 142 20.51 -7.65 13.93
CA ASP A 142 21.93 -7.54 13.61
C ASP A 142 22.18 -6.73 12.32
N GLY A 143 21.13 -6.56 11.48
CA GLY A 143 21.26 -6.00 10.14
C GLY A 143 21.99 -7.00 9.19
N PRO A 144 22.46 -6.56 8.02
CA PRO A 144 22.34 -5.20 7.48
C PRO A 144 20.93 -4.84 7.00
N GLY A 145 20.79 -3.58 6.52
CA GLY A 145 19.56 -3.08 5.90
C GLY A 145 19.68 -1.59 5.57
N GLU A 146 18.65 -1.05 4.94
CA GLU A 146 18.64 0.33 4.45
C GLU A 146 17.29 0.99 4.74
N VAL A 147 17.27 2.31 4.94
CA VAL A 147 16.06 3.09 5.22
C VAL A 147 15.91 4.20 4.19
N ASN A 148 14.68 4.45 3.74
CA ASN A 148 14.33 5.42 2.70
C ASN A 148 15.15 5.20 1.42
N VAL A 149 15.06 3.99 0.91
CA VAL A 149 15.55 3.54 -0.40
C VAL A 149 14.38 2.94 -1.17
N PRO A 150 14.44 2.86 -2.52
CA PRO A 150 13.47 2.10 -3.30
C PRO A 150 13.42 0.65 -2.83
N VAL A 151 12.22 0.11 -2.71
CA VAL A 151 11.96 -1.27 -2.28
C VAL A 151 11.03 -1.99 -3.25
N CYS A 152 11.08 -3.33 -3.25
CA CYS A 152 10.19 -4.16 -4.06
C CYS A 152 9.19 -4.86 -3.15
N ILE A 153 7.91 -4.57 -3.32
CA ILE A 153 6.82 -5.10 -2.51
C ILE A 153 5.88 -5.89 -3.41
N GLY A 154 5.93 -7.20 -3.33
CA GLY A 154 5.08 -8.06 -4.17
C GLY A 154 5.24 -7.81 -5.67
N GLY A 155 6.44 -7.47 -6.13
CA GLY A 155 6.75 -7.10 -7.52
C GLY A 155 6.48 -5.64 -7.89
N MET A 156 5.89 -4.85 -6.99
CA MET A 156 5.70 -3.41 -7.15
C MET A 156 6.88 -2.65 -6.57
N ILE A 157 7.47 -1.74 -7.33
CA ILE A 157 8.47 -0.80 -6.79
C ILE A 157 7.75 0.30 -6.01
N VAL A 158 8.23 0.57 -4.81
CA VAL A 158 7.78 1.67 -3.96
C VAL A 158 8.97 2.56 -3.65
N GLU A 159 8.86 3.82 -4.03
CA GLU A 159 9.86 4.84 -3.72
C GLU A 159 9.56 5.48 -2.35
N PRO A 160 10.59 5.94 -1.62
CA PRO A 160 10.36 6.77 -0.44
C PRO A 160 9.50 7.99 -0.77
N GLY A 161 8.41 8.19 -0.04
CA GLY A 161 7.50 9.30 -0.26
C GLY A 161 6.34 9.04 -1.22
N ASP A 162 6.26 7.86 -1.84
CA ASP A 162 5.08 7.48 -2.62
C ASP A 162 3.82 7.46 -1.75
N ILE A 163 2.66 7.74 -2.36
CA ILE A 163 1.37 7.50 -1.72
C ILE A 163 1.01 6.03 -1.90
N LEU A 164 0.64 5.37 -0.80
CA LEU A 164 0.06 4.03 -0.81
C LEU A 164 -1.44 4.13 -0.57
N VAL A 165 -2.20 3.38 -1.36
CA VAL A 165 -3.62 3.15 -1.16
C VAL A 165 -3.87 1.65 -1.14
N GLY A 166 -4.55 1.17 -0.09
CA GLY A 166 -4.87 -0.25 0.07
C GLY A 166 -6.24 -0.47 0.67
N ASP A 167 -7.00 -1.38 0.06
CA ASP A 167 -8.33 -1.81 0.49
C ASP A 167 -8.48 -3.34 0.37
N GLU A 168 -9.71 -3.83 0.24
CA GLU A 168 -10.03 -5.25 0.12
C GLU A 168 -9.47 -5.89 -1.15
N ASP A 169 -9.34 -5.10 -2.23
CA ASP A 169 -8.90 -5.59 -3.54
C ASP A 169 -7.36 -5.64 -3.67
N GLY A 170 -6.65 -4.91 -2.80
CA GLY A 170 -5.19 -4.95 -2.79
C GLY A 170 -4.51 -3.64 -2.44
N LEU A 171 -3.30 -3.47 -2.95
CA LEU A 171 -2.41 -2.37 -2.61
C LEU A 171 -1.76 -1.80 -3.87
N VAL A 172 -1.82 -0.47 -4.02
CA VAL A 172 -1.14 0.28 -5.06
C VAL A 172 -0.26 1.39 -4.45
N ALA A 173 0.79 1.77 -5.18
CA ALA A 173 1.64 2.90 -4.81
C ALA A 173 1.91 3.77 -6.04
N PHE A 174 2.06 5.08 -5.82
CA PHE A 174 2.36 6.04 -6.88
C PHE A 174 3.02 7.31 -6.32
N PRO A 175 3.82 8.03 -7.14
CA PRO A 175 4.46 9.28 -6.72
C PRO A 175 3.45 10.36 -6.31
N GLN A 176 3.75 11.11 -5.25
CA GLN A 176 2.91 12.25 -4.82
C GLN A 176 2.65 13.24 -5.96
N ALA A 177 3.62 13.45 -6.84
CA ALA A 177 3.49 14.37 -7.98
C ALA A 177 2.35 13.98 -8.95
N ASN A 178 1.96 12.71 -8.99
CA ASN A 178 0.90 12.21 -9.87
C ASN A 178 -0.47 12.14 -9.18
N ALA A 179 -0.52 12.44 -7.88
CA ALA A 179 -1.71 12.17 -7.07
C ALA A 179 -2.95 12.93 -7.52
N GLU A 180 -2.85 14.21 -7.84
CA GLU A 180 -4.00 15.02 -8.28
C GLU A 180 -4.56 14.54 -9.62
N GLU A 181 -3.68 14.16 -10.55
CA GLU A 181 -4.08 13.59 -11.83
C GLU A 181 -4.81 12.26 -11.65
N ILE A 182 -4.25 11.36 -10.83
CA ILE A 182 -4.84 10.05 -10.51
C ILE A 182 -6.18 10.23 -9.83
N LEU A 183 -6.27 11.12 -8.84
CA LEU A 183 -7.51 11.42 -8.12
C LEU A 183 -8.62 11.89 -9.08
N THR A 184 -8.27 12.79 -10.00
CA THR A 184 -9.21 13.31 -11.00
C THR A 184 -9.71 12.20 -11.93
N LYS A 185 -8.82 11.36 -12.43
CA LYS A 185 -9.16 10.26 -13.34
C LYS A 185 -9.99 9.19 -12.65
N ALA A 186 -9.57 8.77 -11.45
CA ALA A 186 -10.27 7.77 -10.66
C ALA A 186 -11.66 8.27 -10.20
N GLY A 187 -11.80 9.54 -9.87
CA GLY A 187 -13.08 10.17 -9.55
C GLY A 187 -14.07 10.12 -10.73
N ARG A 188 -13.61 10.45 -11.95
CA ARG A 188 -14.44 10.33 -13.17
C ARG A 188 -14.84 8.89 -13.45
N HIS A 189 -13.94 7.94 -13.21
CA HIS A 189 -14.22 6.51 -13.36
C HIS A 189 -15.34 6.09 -12.39
N ASN A 190 -15.24 6.48 -11.14
CA ASN A 190 -16.25 6.22 -10.13
C ASN A 190 -17.63 6.81 -10.51
N GLU A 191 -17.68 8.04 -11.01
CA GLU A 191 -18.92 8.66 -11.49
C GLU A 191 -19.53 7.89 -12.68
N PHE A 192 -18.70 7.42 -13.61
CA PHE A 192 -19.14 6.63 -14.75
C PHE A 192 -19.73 5.29 -14.30
N GLU A 193 -19.07 4.57 -13.39
CA GLU A 193 -19.59 3.30 -12.86
C GLU A 193 -20.90 3.49 -12.08
N HIS A 194 -21.03 4.58 -11.32
CA HIS A 194 -22.30 4.88 -10.64
C HIS A 194 -23.47 5.03 -11.61
N LYS A 195 -23.27 5.64 -12.78
CA LYS A 195 -24.31 5.72 -13.82
C LYS A 195 -24.68 4.34 -14.34
N ILE A 196 -23.68 3.49 -14.61
CA ILE A 196 -23.93 2.10 -15.04
C ILE A 196 -24.72 1.33 -13.98
N MET A 197 -24.33 1.44 -12.71
CA MET A 197 -25.05 0.78 -11.62
C MET A 197 -26.50 1.26 -11.52
N GLN A 198 -26.79 2.54 -11.76
CA GLN A 198 -28.15 3.08 -11.81
C GLN A 198 -28.94 2.49 -13.00
N GLU A 199 -28.35 2.41 -14.19
CA GLU A 199 -28.96 1.77 -15.35
C GLU A 199 -29.32 0.30 -15.06
N ILE A 200 -28.40 -0.44 -14.46
CA ILE A 200 -28.62 -1.84 -14.04
C ILE A 200 -29.76 -1.94 -13.02
N ALA A 201 -29.76 -1.07 -12.01
CA ALA A 201 -30.77 -1.08 -10.95
C ALA A 201 -32.20 -0.74 -11.46
N THR A 202 -32.32 0.03 -12.54
CA THR A 202 -33.59 0.34 -13.19
C THR A 202 -34.10 -0.78 -14.11
N GLY A 203 -33.32 -1.86 -14.27
CA GLY A 203 -33.69 -2.99 -15.13
C GLY A 203 -33.58 -2.69 -16.61
N ALA A 204 -32.74 -1.72 -17.01
CA ALA A 204 -32.49 -1.43 -18.40
C ALA A 204 -31.89 -2.66 -19.12
N GLU A 205 -32.66 -3.23 -20.07
CA GLU A 205 -32.22 -4.39 -20.87
C GLU A 205 -31.02 -4.05 -21.77
N ARG A 206 -30.86 -2.78 -22.10
CA ARG A 206 -29.78 -2.30 -22.97
C ARG A 206 -28.95 -1.24 -22.25
N GLN A 207 -27.71 -1.57 -22.04
CA GLN A 207 -26.71 -0.64 -21.53
C GLN A 207 -26.02 0.04 -22.71
N SER A 208 -26.23 1.34 -22.87
CA SER A 208 -25.73 2.10 -24.02
C SER A 208 -24.19 1.98 -24.19
N TRP A 209 -23.46 2.09 -23.08
CA TRP A 209 -22.01 1.96 -23.06
C TRP A 209 -21.51 0.60 -23.58
N LEU A 210 -22.23 -0.50 -23.28
CA LEU A 210 -21.86 -1.85 -23.72
C LEU A 210 -22.06 -2.00 -25.24
N GLN A 211 -23.17 -1.47 -25.75
CA GLN A 211 -23.44 -1.50 -27.19
C GLN A 211 -22.41 -0.70 -27.98
N ASP A 212 -22.07 0.49 -27.49
CA ASP A 212 -21.04 1.33 -28.12
C ASP A 212 -19.68 0.63 -28.09
N LEU A 213 -19.31 -0.01 -27.00
CA LEU A 213 -18.09 -0.79 -26.88
C LEU A 213 -18.08 -1.96 -27.88
N LEU A 214 -19.12 -2.79 -27.90
CA LEU A 214 -19.21 -3.95 -28.80
C LEU A 214 -19.13 -3.50 -30.27
N LYS A 215 -19.87 -2.46 -30.65
CA LYS A 215 -19.82 -1.87 -31.98
C LYS A 215 -18.42 -1.38 -32.33
N SER A 216 -17.73 -0.68 -31.43
CA SER A 216 -16.36 -0.21 -31.62
C SER A 216 -15.34 -1.33 -31.84
N LYS A 217 -15.66 -2.54 -31.38
CA LYS A 217 -14.84 -3.76 -31.54
C LYS A 217 -15.31 -4.67 -32.67
N GLY A 218 -16.32 -4.25 -33.44
CA GLY A 218 -16.89 -5.05 -34.53
C GLY A 218 -17.70 -6.26 -34.07
N LEU A 219 -18.20 -6.23 -32.83
CA LEU A 219 -19.00 -7.29 -32.16
C LEU A 219 -20.46 -6.86 -31.96
N GLY A 220 -20.85 -5.68 -32.40
CA GLY A 220 -22.24 -5.20 -32.35
C GLY A 220 -23.02 -5.65 -33.57
N ASP A 221 -24.35 -5.87 -33.38
CA ASP A 221 -25.32 -6.13 -34.45
C ASP A 221 -25.47 -4.93 -35.39
#